data_8d8f1d3db10bfd239ec05dcbb2ff569d
#
_entry.id   8d8f1d3db10bfd239ec05dcbb2ff569d
#
_cell.length_a   1.000
_cell.length_b   1.000
_cell.length_c   1.000
_cell.angle_alpha   90.00
_cell.angle_beta   90.00
_cell.angle_gamma   90.00
#
_symmetry.space_group_name_H-M   'P 1'
#
loop_
_entity.id
_entity.type
_entity.pdbx_description
1 polymer ?
#
loop_
_entity_poly.entity_id
_entity_poly.type
_entity_poly.pdbx_seq_one_letter_code
_entity_poly.pdbx_strand_id
1 'polypeptide(L)'
;LQLLVSGISLGAVYALIAVGFAIVFSILKFSNFAHGGMISACAFIGYFFQASFDNPPPFYVTVLFTTLCGVAMALLIDTVAYRRIRKKQAPTLYYFLASITVAILIEQILNVFFGKNIYAFPAVFSSTTFHIGSLRFSSIDTLILVISLVILAILLYVINKTRIGLAIRAVAINPAASRLMGINSSVVIMTVFAIAGALAGISGVLLGAK
;
A
#
# COMPACT_ATOMS: atom_id res chain seq x y z
N LEU A 1 14.92 -25.20 2.20
CA LEU A 1 15.34 -24.07 1.37
C LEU A 1 14.14 -23.41 0.66
N GLN A 2 13.21 -24.19 0.05
CA GLN A 2 11.99 -23.64 -0.58
C GLN A 2 11.15 -22.78 0.39
N LEU A 3 10.95 -23.26 1.62
CA LEU A 3 10.25 -22.50 2.67
C LEU A 3 10.96 -21.17 3.01
N LEU A 4 12.29 -21.13 2.94
CA LEU A 4 13.04 -19.89 3.17
C LEU A 4 12.81 -18.88 2.05
N VAL A 5 12.81 -19.31 0.80
CA VAL A 5 12.55 -18.41 -0.35
C VAL A 5 11.14 -17.87 -0.30
N SER A 6 10.15 -18.74 -0.04
CA SER A 6 8.74 -18.32 0.10
C SER A 6 8.55 -17.40 1.30
N GLY A 7 9.26 -17.64 2.41
CA GLY A 7 9.26 -16.78 3.60
C GLY A 7 9.88 -15.41 3.33
N ILE A 8 11.02 -15.35 2.62
CA ILE A 8 11.67 -14.10 2.24
C ILE A 8 10.79 -13.29 1.28
N SER A 9 10.16 -13.95 0.30
CA SER A 9 9.20 -13.32 -0.62
C SER A 9 8.04 -12.68 0.13
N LEU A 10 7.43 -13.42 1.06
CA LEU A 10 6.35 -12.90 1.91
C LEU A 10 6.83 -11.76 2.81
N GLY A 11 8.02 -11.89 3.40
CA GLY A 11 8.66 -10.85 4.21
C GLY A 11 8.89 -9.56 3.44
N ALA A 12 9.23 -9.66 2.14
CA ALA A 12 9.40 -8.49 1.29
C ALA A 12 8.07 -7.73 1.04
N VAL A 13 6.95 -8.44 0.90
CA VAL A 13 5.62 -7.80 0.82
C VAL A 13 5.27 -7.12 2.15
N TYR A 14 5.51 -7.81 3.27
CA TYR A 14 5.29 -7.18 4.59
C TYR A 14 6.17 -5.96 4.82
N ALA A 15 7.38 -5.93 4.27
CA ALA A 15 8.22 -4.74 4.31
C ALA A 15 7.59 -3.57 3.55
N LEU A 16 6.98 -3.79 2.38
CA LEU A 16 6.23 -2.75 1.65
C LEU A 16 5.07 -2.20 2.49
N ILE A 17 4.30 -3.10 3.11
CA ILE A 17 3.18 -2.74 4.00
C ILE A 17 3.67 -1.90 5.18
N ALA A 18 4.72 -2.37 5.84
CA ALA A 18 5.29 -1.69 7.01
C ALA A 18 5.82 -0.28 6.67
N VAL A 19 6.50 -0.15 5.53
CA VAL A 19 7.02 1.16 5.08
C VAL A 19 5.89 2.09 4.67
N GLY A 20 4.84 1.59 4.00
CA GLY A 20 3.64 2.37 3.69
C GLY A 20 2.94 2.91 4.94
N PHE A 21 2.83 2.10 5.97
CA PHE A 21 2.32 2.51 7.28
C PHE A 21 3.25 3.53 7.96
N ALA A 22 4.55 3.26 7.99
CA ALA A 22 5.55 4.07 8.67
C ALA A 22 5.67 5.49 8.10
N ILE A 23 5.55 5.66 6.77
CA ILE A 23 5.65 6.97 6.14
C ILE A 23 4.49 7.89 6.56
N VAL A 24 3.28 7.37 6.69
CA VAL A 24 2.13 8.12 7.20
C VAL A 24 2.32 8.47 8.68
N PHE A 25 2.74 7.48 9.48
CA PHE A 25 3.03 7.68 10.90
C PHE A 25 4.10 8.73 11.14
N SER A 26 5.12 8.80 10.30
CA SER A 26 6.23 9.75 10.46
C SER A 26 5.78 11.21 10.47
N ILE A 27 4.76 11.56 9.67
CA ILE A 27 4.24 12.92 9.55
C ILE A 27 3.08 13.20 10.49
N LEU A 28 2.13 12.27 10.58
CA LEU A 28 0.88 12.51 11.32
C LEU A 28 0.97 12.12 12.79
N LYS A 29 2.02 11.38 13.18
CA LYS A 29 2.29 10.94 14.56
C LYS A 29 1.14 10.13 15.19
N PHE A 30 0.33 9.46 14.36
CA PHE A 30 -0.66 8.49 14.82
C PHE A 30 -0.66 7.23 13.95
N SER A 31 -1.11 6.11 14.51
CA SER A 31 -1.24 4.83 13.81
C SER A 31 -2.44 4.83 12.88
N ASN A 32 -2.19 4.74 11.56
CA ASN A 32 -3.25 4.74 10.55
C ASN A 32 -3.74 3.31 10.27
N PHE A 33 -4.75 2.85 11.02
CA PHE A 33 -5.33 1.51 10.84
C PHE A 33 -6.08 1.34 9.51
N ALA A 34 -6.53 2.44 8.88
CA ALA A 34 -7.17 2.40 7.57
C ALA A 34 -6.25 1.80 6.48
N HIS A 35 -4.91 1.82 6.70
CA HIS A 35 -3.94 1.26 5.76
C HIS A 35 -4.15 -0.24 5.53
N GLY A 36 -4.45 -1.01 6.59
CA GLY A 36 -4.78 -2.44 6.48
C GLY A 36 -6.04 -2.70 5.65
N GLY A 37 -7.11 -1.91 5.90
CA GLY A 37 -8.34 -1.97 5.11
C GLY A 37 -8.11 -1.65 3.62
N MET A 38 -7.24 -0.67 3.33
CA MET A 38 -6.87 -0.32 1.96
C MET A 38 -6.15 -1.48 1.24
N ILE A 39 -5.24 -2.18 1.92
CA ILE A 39 -4.52 -3.34 1.38
C ILE A 39 -5.53 -4.43 1.00
N SER A 40 -6.45 -4.77 1.91
CA SER A 40 -7.50 -5.75 1.67
C SER A 40 -8.40 -5.35 0.50
N ALA A 41 -8.84 -4.09 0.46
CA ALA A 41 -9.66 -3.59 -0.63
C ALA A 41 -8.92 -3.68 -1.99
N CYS A 42 -7.65 -3.32 -2.04
CA CYS A 42 -6.83 -3.41 -3.24
C CYS A 42 -6.61 -4.86 -3.69
N ALA A 43 -6.48 -5.82 -2.76
CA ALA A 43 -6.42 -7.24 -3.09
C ALA A 43 -7.71 -7.71 -3.78
N PHE A 44 -8.89 -7.35 -3.25
CA PHE A 44 -10.17 -7.64 -3.88
C PHE A 44 -10.34 -6.96 -5.24
N ILE A 45 -9.99 -5.67 -5.35
CA ILE A 45 -10.03 -4.92 -6.62
C ILE A 45 -9.15 -5.62 -7.66
N GLY A 46 -7.94 -6.05 -7.29
CA GLY A 46 -7.04 -6.77 -8.17
C GLY A 46 -7.60 -8.13 -8.61
N TYR A 47 -8.18 -8.87 -7.68
CA TYR A 47 -8.86 -10.13 -7.99
C TYR A 47 -9.99 -9.93 -9.01
N PHE A 48 -10.92 -9.02 -8.74
CA PHE A 48 -12.06 -8.80 -9.63
C PHE A 48 -11.66 -8.22 -10.98
N PHE A 49 -10.66 -7.33 -11.00
CA PHE A 49 -10.11 -6.84 -12.25
C PHE A 49 -9.56 -7.99 -13.12
N GLN A 50 -8.82 -8.92 -12.50
CA GLN A 50 -8.28 -10.08 -13.22
C GLN A 50 -9.37 -11.06 -13.65
N ALA A 51 -10.39 -11.27 -12.80
CA ALA A 51 -11.49 -12.22 -13.04
C ALA A 51 -12.56 -11.69 -14.01
N SER A 52 -12.58 -10.38 -14.27
CA SER A 52 -13.60 -9.76 -15.16
C SER A 52 -13.36 -9.98 -16.65
N PHE A 53 -12.21 -10.50 -17.03
CA PHE A 53 -11.83 -10.70 -18.43
C PHE A 53 -11.72 -12.19 -18.74
N ASP A 54 -12.33 -12.66 -19.83
CA ASP A 54 -12.18 -14.03 -20.33
C ASP A 54 -10.72 -14.34 -20.70
N ASN A 55 -9.98 -13.31 -21.15
CA ASN A 55 -8.54 -13.36 -21.36
C ASN A 55 -7.90 -12.35 -20.38
N PRO A 56 -7.42 -12.83 -19.21
CA PRO A 56 -6.95 -11.95 -18.16
C PRO A 56 -5.77 -11.10 -18.61
N PRO A 57 -5.78 -9.79 -18.27
CA PRO A 57 -4.70 -8.89 -18.65
C PRO A 57 -3.38 -9.30 -17.99
N PRO A 58 -2.24 -8.94 -18.58
CA PRO A 58 -0.93 -9.20 -17.97
C PRO A 58 -0.85 -8.67 -16.54
N PHE A 59 -0.19 -9.40 -15.65
CA PHE A 59 -0.14 -9.08 -14.22
C PHE A 59 0.35 -7.65 -13.90
N TYR A 60 1.28 -7.11 -14.69
CA TYR A 60 1.75 -5.74 -14.51
C TYR A 60 0.64 -4.69 -14.71
N VAL A 61 -0.35 -4.96 -15.58
CA VAL A 61 -1.51 -4.07 -15.77
C VAL A 61 -2.39 -4.08 -14.52
N THR A 62 -2.61 -5.25 -13.93
CA THR A 62 -3.36 -5.39 -12.68
C THR A 62 -2.66 -4.66 -11.54
N VAL A 63 -1.34 -4.80 -11.41
CA VAL A 63 -0.54 -4.06 -10.41
C VAL A 63 -0.66 -2.56 -10.62
N LEU A 64 -0.56 -2.07 -11.86
CA LEU A 64 -0.70 -0.64 -12.16
C LEU A 64 -2.10 -0.14 -11.82
N PHE A 65 -3.13 -0.86 -12.23
CA PHE A 65 -4.54 -0.50 -11.96
C PHE A 65 -4.82 -0.43 -10.46
N THR A 66 -4.44 -1.45 -9.70
CA THR A 66 -4.63 -1.47 -8.24
C THR A 66 -3.79 -0.43 -7.51
N THR A 67 -2.60 -0.10 -8.03
CA THR A 67 -1.80 1.02 -7.52
C THR A 67 -2.56 2.33 -7.66
N LEU A 68 -3.15 2.61 -8.83
CA LEU A 68 -3.96 3.81 -9.05
C LEU A 68 -5.20 3.84 -8.16
N CYS A 69 -5.90 2.72 -8.01
CA CYS A 69 -7.04 2.59 -7.08
C CYS A 69 -6.62 2.83 -5.64
N GLY A 70 -5.48 2.30 -5.20
CA GLY A 70 -4.93 2.51 -3.88
C GLY A 70 -4.58 3.98 -3.61
N VAL A 71 -3.97 4.67 -4.58
CA VAL A 71 -3.71 6.12 -4.52
C VAL A 71 -5.02 6.90 -4.41
N ALA A 72 -6.00 6.60 -5.26
CA ALA A 72 -7.30 7.29 -5.25
C ALA A 72 -8.00 7.10 -3.90
N MET A 73 -8.01 5.87 -3.36
CA MET A 73 -8.62 5.54 -2.06
C MET A 73 -7.90 6.27 -0.92
N ALA A 74 -6.57 6.30 -0.92
CA ALA A 74 -5.79 7.01 0.11
C ALA A 74 -6.07 8.51 0.11
N LEU A 75 -6.12 9.13 -1.07
CA LEU A 75 -6.46 10.56 -1.22
C LEU A 75 -7.90 10.84 -0.81
N LEU A 76 -8.83 9.95 -1.11
CA LEU A 76 -10.22 10.06 -0.67
C LEU A 76 -10.31 10.00 0.85
N ILE A 77 -9.64 9.04 1.50
CA ILE A 77 -9.60 8.93 2.96
C ILE A 77 -8.97 10.18 3.59
N ASP A 78 -7.86 10.68 3.04
CA ASP A 78 -7.25 11.92 3.53
C ASP A 78 -8.22 13.10 3.43
N THR A 79 -8.89 13.27 2.30
CA THR A 79 -9.76 14.43 2.07
C THR A 79 -11.04 14.39 2.90
N VAL A 80 -11.66 13.22 3.02
CA VAL A 80 -12.95 13.04 3.71
C VAL A 80 -12.77 12.93 5.23
N ALA A 81 -11.85 12.08 5.68
CA ALA A 81 -11.66 11.82 7.11
C ALA A 81 -10.64 12.79 7.74
N TYR A 82 -9.39 12.81 7.27
CA TYR A 82 -8.31 13.45 8.02
C TYR A 82 -8.19 14.96 7.79
N ARG A 83 -8.44 15.45 6.57
CA ARG A 83 -8.31 16.87 6.24
C ARG A 83 -9.24 17.76 7.06
N ARG A 84 -10.46 17.26 7.36
CA ARG A 84 -11.43 17.99 8.21
C ARG A 84 -10.94 18.10 9.65
N ILE A 85 -10.37 17.01 10.19
CA ILE A 85 -9.80 16.95 11.53
C ILE A 85 -8.59 17.89 11.64
N ARG A 86 -7.70 17.88 10.61
CA ARG A 86 -6.54 18.79 10.54
C ARG A 86 -6.94 20.27 10.53
N LYS A 87 -7.98 20.63 9.77
CA LYS A 87 -8.47 22.02 9.75
C LYS A 87 -8.95 22.52 11.09
N LYS A 88 -9.53 21.61 11.90
CA LYS A 88 -10.03 21.94 13.26
C LYS A 88 -8.93 21.87 14.33
N GLN A 89 -7.68 21.57 13.96
CA GLN A 89 -6.56 21.38 14.91
C GLN A 89 -6.88 20.42 16.06
N ALA A 90 -7.68 19.39 15.77
CA ALA A 90 -8.14 18.45 16.77
C ALA A 90 -6.98 17.60 17.32
N PRO A 91 -7.05 17.14 18.60
CA PRO A 91 -6.05 16.25 19.19
C PRO A 91 -5.82 14.98 18.37
N THR A 92 -4.62 14.39 18.49
CA THR A 92 -4.18 13.17 17.77
C THR A 92 -5.16 11.99 17.97
N LEU A 93 -5.84 11.93 19.11
CA LEU A 93 -6.83 10.89 19.39
C LEU A 93 -7.97 10.83 18.35
N TYR A 94 -8.40 11.98 17.81
CA TYR A 94 -9.48 12.01 16.80
C TYR A 94 -9.02 11.38 15.47
N TYR A 95 -7.76 11.54 15.10
CA TYR A 95 -7.21 10.87 13.90
C TYR A 95 -7.14 9.36 14.09
N PHE A 96 -6.72 8.93 15.28
CA PHE A 96 -6.67 7.51 15.64
C PHE A 96 -8.06 6.88 15.55
N LEU A 97 -9.08 7.47 16.20
CA LEU A 97 -10.46 7.00 16.14
C LEU A 97 -11.01 6.99 14.71
N ALA A 98 -10.76 8.06 13.93
CA ALA A 98 -11.17 8.14 12.54
C ALA A 98 -10.51 7.03 11.70
N SER A 99 -9.24 6.69 11.95
CA SER A 99 -8.56 5.63 11.21
C SER A 99 -9.16 4.25 11.47
N ILE A 100 -9.55 3.96 12.71
CA ILE A 100 -10.24 2.72 13.07
C ILE A 100 -11.62 2.66 12.41
N THR A 101 -12.37 3.76 12.49
CA THR A 101 -13.71 3.85 11.86
C THR A 101 -13.63 3.60 10.34
N VAL A 102 -12.65 4.21 9.67
CA VAL A 102 -12.43 3.99 8.22
C VAL A 102 -12.01 2.54 7.94
N ALA A 103 -11.15 1.94 8.77
CA ALA A 103 -10.76 0.55 8.61
C ALA A 103 -11.98 -0.39 8.68
N ILE A 104 -12.80 -0.23 9.74
CA ILE A 104 -14.04 -1.01 9.93
C ILE A 104 -15.01 -0.76 8.76
N LEU A 105 -15.16 0.50 8.32
CA LEU A 105 -16.04 0.83 7.19
C LEU A 105 -15.62 0.09 5.92
N ILE A 106 -14.33 0.10 5.57
CA ILE A 106 -13.82 -0.60 4.40
C ILE A 106 -14.06 -2.11 4.54
N GLU A 107 -13.77 -2.67 5.72
CA GLU A 107 -13.97 -4.10 5.98
C GLU A 107 -15.44 -4.49 5.86
N GLN A 108 -16.37 -3.71 6.41
CA GLN A 108 -17.80 -3.98 6.28
C GLN A 108 -18.31 -3.82 4.85
N ILE A 109 -17.81 -2.85 4.10
CA ILE A 109 -18.11 -2.72 2.67
C ILE A 109 -17.67 -3.98 1.93
N LEU A 110 -16.46 -4.46 2.15
CA LEU A 110 -15.97 -5.68 1.53
C LEU A 110 -16.83 -6.90 1.93
N ASN A 111 -17.20 -7.03 3.20
CA ASN A 111 -18.06 -8.11 3.68
C ASN A 111 -19.46 -8.10 3.07
N VAL A 112 -20.06 -6.90 2.86
CA VAL A 112 -21.39 -6.77 2.25
C VAL A 112 -21.36 -7.12 0.77
N PHE A 113 -20.35 -6.66 0.04
CA PHE A 113 -20.29 -6.89 -1.42
C PHE A 113 -19.77 -8.28 -1.79
N PHE A 114 -18.84 -8.84 -1.02
CA PHE A 114 -18.14 -10.08 -1.37
C PHE A 114 -18.45 -11.24 -0.41
N GLY A 115 -19.08 -10.97 0.72
CA GLY A 115 -19.42 -11.98 1.71
C GLY A 115 -18.18 -12.57 2.38
N LYS A 116 -18.35 -13.81 2.93
CA LYS A 116 -17.28 -14.56 3.60
C LYS A 116 -16.67 -15.66 2.70
N ASN A 117 -16.81 -15.51 1.37
CA ASN A 117 -16.28 -16.51 0.45
C ASN A 117 -14.75 -16.39 0.33
N ILE A 118 -14.10 -17.52 0.14
CA ILE A 118 -12.68 -17.59 -0.16
C ILE A 118 -12.53 -17.42 -1.67
N TYR A 119 -11.86 -16.35 -2.07
CA TYR A 119 -11.55 -16.06 -3.46
C TYR A 119 -10.10 -16.43 -3.73
N ALA A 120 -9.87 -17.43 -4.60
CA ALA A 120 -8.54 -17.77 -5.07
C ALA A 120 -8.19 -16.86 -6.25
N PHE A 121 -7.08 -16.16 -6.16
CA PHE A 121 -6.61 -15.31 -7.25
C PHE A 121 -6.39 -16.16 -8.52
N PRO A 122 -6.88 -15.74 -9.71
CA PRO A 122 -6.65 -16.48 -10.94
C PRO A 122 -5.18 -16.77 -11.12
N ALA A 123 -4.83 -17.97 -11.60
CA ALA A 123 -3.46 -18.37 -11.84
C ALA A 123 -2.84 -17.46 -12.93
N VAL A 124 -2.17 -16.39 -12.49
CA VAL A 124 -1.58 -15.38 -13.37
C VAL A 124 -0.37 -15.92 -14.13
N PHE A 125 0.27 -16.91 -13.56
CA PHE A 125 1.39 -17.61 -14.17
C PHE A 125 1.05 -19.10 -14.21
N SER A 126 1.09 -19.69 -15.42
CA SER A 126 1.21 -21.14 -15.54
C SER A 126 2.35 -21.57 -14.60
N SER A 127 2.13 -22.63 -13.83
CA SER A 127 2.99 -23.13 -12.75
C SER A 127 4.40 -23.54 -13.26
N THR A 128 5.10 -22.60 -13.89
CA THR A 128 6.48 -22.77 -14.27
C THR A 128 7.32 -22.67 -13.02
N THR A 129 7.72 -23.83 -12.53
CA THR A 129 8.73 -23.92 -11.48
C THR A 129 10.10 -23.94 -12.15
N PHE A 130 10.96 -22.98 -11.83
CA PHE A 130 12.36 -23.04 -12.22
C PHE A 130 13.08 -24.04 -11.32
N HIS A 131 13.77 -25.00 -11.95
CA HIS A 131 14.62 -25.95 -11.25
C HIS A 131 16.07 -25.50 -11.36
N ILE A 132 16.67 -25.14 -10.22
CA ILE A 132 18.13 -24.92 -10.12
C ILE A 132 18.67 -26.03 -9.21
N GLY A 133 19.14 -27.13 -9.80
CA GLY A 133 19.55 -28.31 -9.06
C GLY A 133 18.35 -28.99 -8.36
N SER A 134 18.46 -29.22 -7.07
CA SER A 134 17.39 -29.82 -6.23
C SER A 134 16.34 -28.79 -5.73
N LEU A 135 16.48 -27.51 -6.07
CA LEU A 135 15.62 -26.43 -5.61
C LEU A 135 14.52 -26.12 -6.64
N ARG A 136 13.29 -26.09 -6.17
CA ARG A 136 12.12 -25.64 -6.94
C ARG A 136 11.79 -24.20 -6.51
N PHE A 137 11.95 -23.27 -7.43
CA PHE A 137 11.55 -21.88 -7.23
C PHE A 137 10.19 -21.66 -7.90
N SER A 138 9.22 -21.19 -7.12
CA SER A 138 7.98 -20.71 -7.70
C SER A 138 8.27 -19.40 -8.45
N SER A 139 7.86 -19.32 -9.71
CA SER A 139 8.00 -18.09 -10.51
C SER A 139 7.34 -16.89 -9.84
N ILE A 140 6.20 -17.12 -9.16
CA ILE A 140 5.47 -16.10 -8.42
C ILE A 140 6.29 -15.56 -7.23
N ASP A 141 6.91 -16.42 -6.42
CA ASP A 141 7.72 -15.99 -5.27
C ASP A 141 8.91 -15.12 -5.69
N THR A 142 9.58 -15.52 -6.78
CA THR A 142 10.71 -14.75 -7.33
C THR A 142 10.26 -13.39 -7.85
N LEU A 143 9.14 -13.35 -8.57
CA LEU A 143 8.59 -12.12 -9.12
C LEU A 143 8.15 -11.15 -8.00
N ILE A 144 7.44 -11.65 -6.99
CA ILE A 144 7.01 -10.87 -5.82
C ILE A 144 8.23 -10.27 -5.12
N LEU A 145 9.28 -11.08 -4.90
CA LEU A 145 10.51 -10.62 -4.26
C LEU A 145 11.18 -9.49 -5.06
N VAL A 146 11.36 -9.68 -6.37
CA VAL A 146 11.99 -8.68 -7.24
C VAL A 146 11.19 -7.39 -7.28
N ILE A 147 9.88 -7.46 -7.50
CA ILE A 147 9.01 -6.28 -7.51
C ILE A 147 9.10 -5.54 -6.17
N SER A 148 8.99 -6.26 -5.05
CA SER A 148 9.03 -5.66 -3.71
C SER A 148 10.36 -4.94 -3.46
N LEU A 149 11.49 -5.57 -3.79
CA LEU A 149 12.81 -4.96 -3.62
C LEU A 149 13.01 -3.73 -4.51
N VAL A 150 12.57 -3.78 -5.77
CA VAL A 150 12.65 -2.64 -6.70
C VAL A 150 11.84 -1.46 -6.16
N ILE A 151 10.62 -1.71 -5.69
CA ILE A 151 9.76 -0.65 -5.16
C ILE A 151 10.34 -0.06 -3.88
N LEU A 152 10.87 -0.89 -2.97
CA LEU A 152 11.57 -0.41 -1.77
C LEU A 152 12.78 0.44 -2.13
N ALA A 153 13.58 0.02 -3.11
CA ALA A 153 14.73 0.79 -3.57
C ALA A 153 14.32 2.15 -4.17
N ILE A 154 13.28 2.17 -5.01
CA ILE A 154 12.72 3.41 -5.57
C ILE A 154 12.24 4.33 -4.45
N LEU A 155 11.51 3.79 -3.48
CA LEU A 155 11.00 4.57 -2.35
C LEU A 155 12.12 5.15 -1.50
N LEU A 156 13.15 4.37 -1.17
CA LEU A 156 14.33 4.84 -0.45
C LEU A 156 15.05 5.96 -1.22
N TYR A 157 15.17 5.82 -2.55
CA TYR A 157 15.73 6.86 -3.39
C TYR A 157 14.87 8.14 -3.34
N VAL A 158 13.56 8.02 -3.50
CA VAL A 158 12.63 9.16 -3.44
C VAL A 158 12.73 9.88 -2.10
N ILE A 159 12.69 9.16 -0.98
CA ILE A 159 12.73 9.76 0.36
C ILE A 159 14.09 10.40 0.64
N ASN A 160 15.21 9.76 0.25
CA ASN A 160 16.54 10.23 0.64
C ASN A 160 17.16 11.24 -0.33
N LYS A 161 16.84 11.13 -1.63
CA LYS A 161 17.57 11.86 -2.68
C LYS A 161 16.73 12.90 -3.42
N THR A 162 15.39 12.96 -3.21
CA THR A 162 14.54 13.92 -3.93
C THR A 162 14.11 15.11 -3.08
N ARG A 163 13.68 16.21 -3.76
CA ARG A 163 13.10 17.39 -3.10
C ARG A 163 11.81 17.06 -2.34
N ILE A 164 11.02 16.10 -2.86
CA ILE A 164 9.80 15.64 -2.19
C ILE A 164 10.17 14.93 -0.87
N GLY A 165 11.16 14.05 -0.89
CA GLY A 165 11.65 13.39 0.31
C GLY A 165 12.21 14.36 1.35
N LEU A 166 12.92 15.42 0.90
CA LEU A 166 13.39 16.49 1.79
C LEU A 166 12.19 17.20 2.46
N ALA A 167 11.16 17.55 1.69
CA ALA A 167 9.96 18.20 2.21
C ALA A 167 9.21 17.29 3.22
N ILE A 168 9.12 15.99 2.92
CA ILE A 168 8.52 14.98 3.83
C ILE A 168 9.28 14.97 5.16
N ARG A 169 10.60 14.86 5.14
CA ARG A 169 11.42 14.85 6.36
C ARG A 169 11.33 16.17 7.14
N ALA A 170 11.33 17.31 6.45
CA ALA A 170 11.18 18.60 7.10
C ALA A 170 9.84 18.73 7.84
N VAL A 171 8.73 18.38 7.18
CA VAL A 171 7.38 18.41 7.79
C VAL A 171 7.26 17.40 8.91
N ALA A 172 7.92 16.23 8.81
CA ALA A 172 7.90 15.21 9.86
C ALA A 172 8.60 15.67 11.16
N ILE A 173 9.63 16.52 11.05
CA ILE A 173 10.34 17.08 12.21
C ILE A 173 9.55 18.23 12.82
N ASN A 174 9.22 19.25 12.03
CA ASN A 174 8.50 20.43 12.51
C ASN A 174 7.61 21.04 11.40
N PRO A 175 6.30 20.77 11.43
CA PRO A 175 5.37 21.31 10.43
C PRO A 175 5.24 22.82 10.45
N ALA A 176 5.43 23.47 11.62
CA ALA A 176 5.33 24.92 11.76
C ALA A 176 6.55 25.61 11.12
N ALA A 177 7.76 25.16 11.47
CA ALA A 177 8.99 25.67 10.87
C ALA A 177 9.03 25.45 9.35
N SER A 178 8.58 24.29 8.88
CA SER A 178 8.52 23.98 7.44
C SER A 178 7.63 24.97 6.67
N ARG A 179 6.51 25.38 7.27
CA ARG A 179 5.62 26.38 6.65
C ARG A 179 6.29 27.76 6.54
N LEU A 180 7.07 28.18 7.52
CA LEU A 180 7.84 29.43 7.48
C LEU A 180 8.89 29.41 6.36
N MET A 181 9.41 28.23 6.02
CA MET A 181 10.35 28.03 4.90
C MET A 181 9.64 27.84 3.54
N GLY A 182 8.33 28.12 3.45
CA GLY A 182 7.56 28.06 2.21
C GLY A 182 7.05 26.66 1.82
N ILE A 183 7.23 25.63 2.68
CA ILE A 183 6.75 24.27 2.38
C ILE A 183 5.26 24.17 2.72
N ASN A 184 4.44 23.84 1.71
CA ASN A 184 3.02 23.57 1.90
C ASN A 184 2.80 22.19 2.55
N SER A 185 2.64 22.16 3.88
CA SER A 185 2.45 20.92 4.65
C SER A 185 1.24 20.11 4.17
N SER A 186 0.17 20.76 3.64
CA SER A 186 -1.00 20.04 3.15
C SER A 186 -0.69 19.22 1.90
N VAL A 187 0.09 19.79 0.97
CA VAL A 187 0.53 19.08 -0.24
C VAL A 187 1.46 17.92 0.13
N VAL A 188 2.39 18.14 1.08
CA VAL A 188 3.30 17.08 1.53
C VAL A 188 2.53 15.92 2.15
N ILE A 189 1.52 16.18 2.97
CA ILE A 189 0.67 15.14 3.56
C ILE A 189 -0.08 14.38 2.47
N MET A 190 -0.70 15.08 1.51
CA MET A 190 -1.36 14.42 0.37
C MET A 190 -0.41 13.52 -0.42
N THR A 191 0.82 13.97 -0.66
CA THR A 191 1.86 13.17 -1.34
C THR A 191 2.20 11.90 -0.55
N VAL A 192 2.30 12.01 0.78
CA VAL A 192 2.56 10.85 1.64
C VAL A 192 1.39 9.86 1.61
N PHE A 193 0.14 10.33 1.62
CA PHE A 193 -1.01 9.46 1.44
C PHE A 193 -1.03 8.80 0.07
N ALA A 194 -0.66 9.52 -1.00
CA ALA A 194 -0.55 8.95 -2.34
C ALA A 194 0.51 7.84 -2.39
N ILE A 195 1.68 8.05 -1.80
CA ILE A 195 2.75 7.03 -1.72
C ILE A 195 2.26 5.82 -0.91
N ALA A 196 1.67 6.04 0.27
CA ALA A 196 1.15 4.96 1.09
C ALA A 196 0.03 4.18 0.38
N GLY A 197 -0.86 4.89 -0.35
CA GLY A 197 -1.89 4.26 -1.17
C GLY A 197 -1.33 3.44 -2.32
N ALA A 198 -0.29 3.92 -2.99
CA ALA A 198 0.42 3.16 -4.01
C ALA A 198 1.02 1.86 -3.44
N LEU A 199 1.68 1.95 -2.27
CA LEU A 199 2.23 0.78 -1.58
C LEU A 199 1.13 -0.19 -1.14
N ALA A 200 -0.02 0.31 -0.67
CA ALA A 200 -1.17 -0.53 -0.32
C ALA A 200 -1.74 -1.25 -1.57
N GLY A 201 -1.83 -0.55 -2.71
CA GLY A 201 -2.28 -1.13 -3.98
C GLY A 201 -1.39 -2.25 -4.46
N ILE A 202 -0.08 -2.02 -4.47
CA ILE A 202 0.92 -3.00 -4.88
C ILE A 202 0.94 -4.19 -3.92
N SER A 203 1.10 -3.93 -2.61
CA SER A 203 1.18 -5.00 -1.61
C SER A 203 -0.11 -5.82 -1.52
N GLY A 204 -1.27 -5.19 -1.72
CA GLY A 204 -2.57 -5.88 -1.73
C GLY A 204 -2.65 -6.93 -2.83
N VAL A 205 -2.29 -6.58 -4.07
CA VAL A 205 -2.27 -7.53 -5.18
C VAL A 205 -1.20 -8.58 -5.03
N LEU A 206 0.02 -8.21 -4.60
CA LEU A 206 1.10 -9.17 -4.41
C LEU A 206 0.75 -10.19 -3.31
N LEU A 207 0.07 -9.76 -2.24
CA LEU A 207 -0.38 -10.64 -1.17
C LEU A 207 -1.55 -11.53 -1.63
N GLY A 208 -2.49 -10.98 -2.42
CA GLY A 208 -3.61 -11.74 -2.95
C GLY A 208 -3.22 -12.78 -4.01
N ALA A 209 -2.14 -12.52 -4.78
CA ALA A 209 -1.63 -13.42 -5.80
C ALA A 209 -0.76 -14.57 -5.25
N LYS A 210 -0.40 -14.54 -3.96
CA LYS A 210 0.41 -15.54 -3.27
C LYS A 210 -0.46 -16.60 -2.60
#